data_f42c55c673d3195c0d920449b30567cf
#
_entry.id   f42c55c673d3195c0d920449b30567cf
#
_cell.length_a   1.000
_cell.length_b   1.000
_cell.length_c   1.000
_cell.angle_alpha   90.00
_cell.angle_beta   90.00
_cell.angle_gamma   90.00
#
_symmetry.space_group_name_H-M   'P 1'
#
loop_
_entity.id
_entity.type
_entity.pdbx_description
1 polymer ?
#
loop_
_entity_poly.entity_id
_entity_poly.type
_entity_poly.pdbx_seq_one_letter_code
_entity_poly.pdbx_strand_id
1 'polypeptide(L)'
;MDFNSILIGSEDAKGLVDYYTKVLGEPTFSGEGEFAGWQIGSGFLTIGPHSEVKGRNPSPGRLIWNIVTTTVQEDFDRMKAAGAIVVAEPYEFEQAPGSRIATFEDPDGNYFQLMTPIEM
;
A
#
# COMPACT_ATOMS: atom_id res chain seq x y z
N MET A 1 5.89 -21.52 -10.41
CA MET A 1 5.14 -20.84 -9.34
C MET A 1 5.81 -19.50 -9.07
N ASP A 2 5.00 -18.43 -8.95
CA ASP A 2 5.54 -17.09 -8.81
C ASP A 2 4.55 -16.25 -7.98
N PHE A 3 5.08 -15.36 -7.15
CA PHE A 3 4.24 -14.42 -6.40
C PHE A 3 4.03 -13.17 -7.25
N ASN A 4 2.80 -12.86 -7.58
CA ASN A 4 2.48 -11.86 -8.58
C ASN A 4 1.80 -10.62 -8.03
N SER A 5 0.80 -10.79 -7.16
CA SER A 5 -0.07 -9.68 -6.84
C SER A 5 -0.74 -9.86 -5.48
N ILE A 6 -1.33 -8.76 -5.02
CA ILE A 6 -2.18 -8.76 -3.84
C ILE A 6 -3.53 -8.16 -4.23
N LEU A 7 -4.59 -8.74 -3.70
CA LEU A 7 -5.95 -8.20 -3.85
C LEU A 7 -6.42 -7.72 -2.47
N ILE A 8 -6.86 -6.48 -2.41
CA ILE A 8 -7.46 -5.91 -1.21
C ILE A 8 -8.95 -5.79 -1.46
N GLY A 9 -9.73 -6.53 -0.69
CA GLY A 9 -11.18 -6.42 -0.73
C GLY A 9 -11.67 -5.31 0.19
N SER A 10 -12.77 -4.65 -0.19
CA SER A 10 -13.32 -3.56 0.59
C SER A 10 -14.84 -3.56 0.48
N GLU A 11 -15.49 -3.14 1.57
CA GLU A 11 -16.91 -2.84 1.55
C GLU A 11 -17.19 -1.54 0.82
N ASP A 12 -16.23 -0.61 0.85
CA ASP A 12 -16.27 0.65 0.12
C ASP A 12 -15.08 0.72 -0.85
N ALA A 13 -15.15 -0.10 -1.89
CA ALA A 13 -14.06 -0.19 -2.87
C ALA A 13 -13.79 1.13 -3.55
N LYS A 14 -14.84 1.91 -3.87
CA LYS A 14 -14.66 3.21 -4.52
C LYS A 14 -13.83 4.17 -3.65
N GLY A 15 -14.13 4.24 -2.36
CA GLY A 15 -13.37 5.09 -1.44
C GLY A 15 -11.94 4.65 -1.32
N LEU A 16 -11.70 3.33 -1.29
CA LEU A 16 -10.35 2.79 -1.21
C LEU A 16 -9.56 3.07 -2.49
N VAL A 17 -10.20 2.91 -3.66
CA VAL A 17 -9.58 3.24 -4.96
C VAL A 17 -9.24 4.73 -5.02
N ASP A 18 -10.12 5.59 -4.55
CA ASP A 18 -9.87 7.05 -4.55
C ASP A 18 -8.65 7.39 -3.70
N TYR A 19 -8.51 6.76 -2.54
CA TYR A 19 -7.35 6.95 -1.67
C TYR A 19 -6.05 6.54 -2.37
N TYR A 20 -6.00 5.33 -2.91
CA TYR A 20 -4.79 4.85 -3.56
C TYR A 20 -4.47 5.61 -4.84
N THR A 21 -5.48 6.14 -5.53
CA THR A 21 -5.25 7.02 -6.69
C THR A 21 -4.50 8.28 -6.28
N LYS A 22 -4.85 8.87 -5.13
CA LYS A 22 -4.14 10.05 -4.62
C LYS A 22 -2.71 9.74 -4.22
N VAL A 23 -2.50 8.58 -3.59
CA VAL A 23 -1.22 8.22 -2.99
C VAL A 23 -0.27 7.60 -4.01
N LEU A 24 -0.75 6.75 -4.89
CA LEU A 24 0.05 6.00 -5.87
C LEU A 24 -0.03 6.56 -7.29
N GLY A 25 -0.99 7.44 -7.56
CA GLY A 25 -1.25 7.94 -8.90
C GLY A 25 -2.37 7.17 -9.58
N GLU A 26 -2.64 7.49 -10.84
CA GLU A 26 -3.71 6.87 -11.60
C GLU A 26 -3.49 5.36 -11.71
N PRO A 27 -4.56 4.55 -11.60
CA PRO A 27 -4.42 3.11 -11.75
C PRO A 27 -4.00 2.72 -13.15
N THR A 28 -3.28 1.60 -13.26
CA THR A 28 -2.86 1.03 -14.54
C THR A 28 -4.07 0.57 -15.33
N PHE A 29 -5.08 0.04 -14.65
CA PHE A 29 -6.35 -0.27 -15.27
C PHE A 29 -7.50 -0.04 -14.28
N SER A 30 -8.70 0.20 -14.83
CA SER A 30 -9.95 0.23 -14.06
C SER A 30 -10.91 -0.73 -14.74
N GLY A 31 -11.45 -1.66 -13.93
CA GLY A 31 -12.40 -2.64 -14.42
C GLY A 31 -13.82 -2.27 -14.07
N GLU A 32 -14.73 -3.15 -14.47
CA GLU A 32 -16.14 -3.04 -14.06
C GLU A 32 -16.28 -3.37 -12.58
N GLY A 33 -17.36 -2.87 -11.95
CA GLY A 33 -17.66 -3.22 -10.56
C GLY A 33 -16.72 -2.61 -9.54
N GLU A 34 -16.16 -1.45 -9.85
CA GLU A 34 -15.28 -0.70 -8.94
C GLU A 34 -13.91 -1.35 -8.71
N PHE A 35 -13.48 -2.24 -9.60
CA PHE A 35 -12.14 -2.78 -9.57
C PHE A 35 -11.14 -1.80 -10.19
N ALA A 36 -9.97 -1.70 -9.57
CA ALA A 36 -8.85 -0.96 -10.13
C ALA A 36 -7.55 -1.67 -9.77
N GLY A 37 -6.53 -1.47 -10.57
CA GLY A 37 -5.24 -2.09 -10.34
C GLY A 37 -4.08 -1.19 -10.68
N TRP A 38 -3.01 -1.35 -9.93
CA TRP A 38 -1.76 -0.60 -10.11
C TRP A 38 -0.61 -1.57 -10.31
N GLN A 39 0.11 -1.40 -11.40
CA GLN A 39 1.39 -2.08 -11.52
C GLN A 39 2.44 -1.26 -10.76
N ILE A 40 3.11 -1.91 -9.82
CA ILE A 40 4.15 -1.29 -9.00
C ILE A 40 5.41 -2.13 -9.17
N GLY A 41 6.33 -1.65 -10.02
CA GLY A 41 7.47 -2.46 -10.41
C GLY A 41 7.02 -3.74 -11.12
N SER A 42 7.46 -4.89 -10.60
CA SER A 42 7.06 -6.20 -11.13
C SER A 42 5.82 -6.76 -10.46
N GLY A 43 5.34 -6.11 -9.39
CA GLY A 43 4.17 -6.56 -8.65
C GLY A 43 2.90 -5.82 -9.07
N PHE A 44 1.78 -6.30 -8.54
CA PHE A 44 0.49 -5.76 -8.92
C PHE A 44 -0.44 -5.67 -7.72
N LEU A 45 -1.02 -4.49 -7.52
CA LEU A 45 -2.04 -4.26 -6.49
C LEU A 45 -3.39 -4.17 -7.16
N THR A 46 -4.36 -4.96 -6.71
CA THR A 46 -5.74 -4.87 -7.17
C THR A 46 -6.65 -4.56 -5.98
N ILE A 47 -7.60 -3.68 -6.20
CA ILE A 47 -8.61 -3.32 -5.20
C ILE A 47 -9.98 -3.54 -5.81
N GLY A 48 -10.88 -4.11 -5.02
CA GLY A 48 -12.24 -4.32 -5.48
C GLY A 48 -13.18 -4.68 -4.34
N PRO A 49 -14.48 -4.74 -4.61
CA PRO A 49 -15.45 -5.15 -3.61
C PRO A 49 -15.34 -6.64 -3.31
N HIS A 50 -15.61 -7.02 -2.08
CA HIS A 50 -15.65 -8.43 -1.67
C HIS A 50 -16.79 -8.65 -0.69
N SER A 51 -17.62 -9.64 -0.97
CA SER A 51 -18.86 -9.88 -0.21
C SER A 51 -18.64 -10.26 1.26
N GLU A 52 -17.46 -10.80 1.58
CA GLU A 52 -17.15 -11.22 2.95
C GLU A 52 -16.44 -10.14 3.78
N VAL A 53 -16.16 -8.98 3.18
CA VAL A 53 -15.44 -7.91 3.87
C VAL A 53 -16.41 -6.87 4.38
N LYS A 54 -16.34 -6.58 5.67
CA LYS A 54 -17.16 -5.58 6.35
C LYS A 54 -16.30 -4.70 7.24
N GLY A 55 -16.48 -3.39 7.12
CA GLY A 55 -15.83 -2.42 8.00
C GLY A 55 -14.33 -2.38 7.88
N ARG A 56 -13.70 -1.98 8.96
CA ARG A 56 -12.26 -1.80 9.04
C ARG A 56 -11.55 -3.10 9.40
N ASN A 57 -10.31 -3.23 8.94
CA ASN A 57 -9.44 -4.34 9.33
C ASN A 57 -9.08 -4.20 10.82
N PRO A 58 -9.49 -5.14 11.69
CA PRO A 58 -9.22 -5.02 13.13
C PRO A 58 -7.79 -5.41 13.52
N SER A 59 -7.00 -5.97 12.61
CA SER A 59 -5.65 -6.45 12.90
C SER A 59 -4.71 -6.14 11.73
N PRO A 60 -4.46 -4.84 11.46
CA PRO A 60 -3.73 -4.44 10.24
C PRO A 60 -2.29 -4.96 10.16
N GLY A 61 -1.65 -5.22 11.29
CA GLY A 61 -0.31 -5.77 11.31
C GLY A 61 -0.20 -7.22 10.87
N ARG A 62 -1.34 -7.92 10.69
CA ARG A 62 -1.34 -9.34 10.29
C ARG A 62 -0.79 -9.52 8.89
N LEU A 63 -1.14 -8.63 7.97
CA LEU A 63 -0.67 -8.65 6.58
C LEU A 63 -0.28 -7.22 6.20
N ILE A 64 1.00 -7.05 5.88
CA ILE A 64 1.52 -5.74 5.47
C ILE A 64 2.23 -5.94 4.13
N TRP A 65 1.85 -5.15 3.12
CA TRP A 65 2.53 -5.23 1.85
C TRP A 65 3.54 -4.09 1.70
N ASN A 66 4.62 -4.36 0.98
CA ASN A 66 5.78 -3.49 0.94
C ASN A 66 6.09 -3.01 -0.46
N ILE A 67 6.40 -1.71 -0.56
CA ILE A 67 6.92 -1.09 -1.77
C ILE A 67 8.40 -0.82 -1.50
N VAL A 68 9.26 -1.37 -2.34
CA VAL A 68 10.71 -1.16 -2.24
C VAL A 68 11.10 0.06 -3.06
N THR A 69 11.86 0.96 -2.46
CA THR A 69 12.37 2.16 -3.12
C THR A 69 13.71 2.57 -2.53
N THR A 70 14.57 3.16 -3.36
CA THR A 70 15.85 3.69 -2.89
C THR A 70 15.70 5.10 -2.31
N THR A 71 14.50 5.72 -2.40
CA THR A 71 14.23 7.09 -1.99
C THR A 71 13.06 7.15 -1.02
N VAL A 72 13.17 6.38 0.09
CA VAL A 72 12.07 6.26 1.06
C VAL A 72 11.59 7.61 1.58
N GLN A 73 12.52 8.50 1.98
CA GLN A 73 12.13 9.78 2.55
C GLN A 73 11.38 10.67 1.55
N GLU A 74 11.88 10.75 0.33
CA GLU A 74 11.24 11.56 -0.72
C GLU A 74 9.86 11.03 -1.07
N ASP A 75 9.74 9.70 -1.25
CA ASP A 75 8.47 9.06 -1.56
C ASP A 75 7.49 9.20 -0.39
N PHE A 76 7.98 9.04 0.83
CA PHE A 76 7.17 9.24 2.03
C PHE A 76 6.60 10.66 2.07
N ASP A 77 7.44 11.67 1.89
CA ASP A 77 7.02 13.07 1.94
C ASP A 77 5.97 13.37 0.87
N ARG A 78 6.17 12.84 -0.34
CA ARG A 78 5.24 13.01 -1.45
C ARG A 78 3.89 12.35 -1.16
N MET A 79 3.90 11.13 -0.66
CA MET A 79 2.68 10.39 -0.37
C MET A 79 1.93 11.01 0.81
N LYS A 80 2.64 11.45 1.83
CA LYS A 80 2.05 12.17 2.96
C LYS A 80 1.36 13.44 2.48
N ALA A 81 2.02 14.22 1.62
CA ALA A 81 1.45 15.44 1.06
C ALA A 81 0.21 15.15 0.20
N ALA A 82 0.15 13.99 -0.43
CA ALA A 82 -1.00 13.56 -1.23
C ALA A 82 -2.17 13.04 -0.39
N GLY A 83 -1.99 12.90 0.91
CA GLY A 83 -3.07 12.50 1.82
C GLY A 83 -2.91 11.12 2.45
N ALA A 84 -1.76 10.47 2.30
CA ALA A 84 -1.51 9.18 2.94
C ALA A 84 -1.59 9.30 4.46
N ILE A 85 -2.20 8.32 5.10
CA ILE A 85 -2.35 8.27 6.56
C ILE A 85 -1.09 7.66 7.15
N VAL A 86 -0.35 8.44 7.94
CA VAL A 86 0.95 8.01 8.48
C VAL A 86 0.74 7.21 9.76
N VAL A 87 1.34 6.02 9.82
CA VAL A 87 1.42 5.21 11.05
C VAL A 87 2.81 5.36 11.66
N ALA A 88 3.87 5.27 10.85
CA ALA A 88 5.24 5.44 11.31
C ALA A 88 6.03 6.20 10.26
N GLU A 89 6.69 7.29 10.69
CA GLU A 89 7.60 8.03 9.83
C GLU A 89 8.86 7.19 9.57
N PRO A 90 9.66 7.52 8.54
CA PRO A 90 10.84 6.73 8.20
C PRO A 90 11.76 6.51 9.40
N TYR A 91 12.09 5.26 9.65
CA TYR A 91 13.02 4.87 10.73
C TYR A 91 13.96 3.80 10.22
N GLU A 92 15.07 3.63 10.92
CA GLU A 92 16.04 2.59 10.62
C GLU A 92 15.59 1.27 11.24
N PHE A 93 15.60 0.21 10.44
CA PHE A 93 15.33 -1.13 10.96
C PHE A 93 16.61 -1.64 11.61
N GLU A 94 16.52 -1.98 12.89
CA GLU A 94 17.69 -2.29 13.73
C GLU A 94 18.55 -3.43 13.16
N GLN A 95 17.90 -4.43 12.56
CA GLN A 95 18.59 -5.60 11.99
C GLN A 95 19.22 -5.30 10.63
N ALA A 96 18.98 -4.12 10.06
CA ALA A 96 19.51 -3.73 8.77
C ALA A 96 19.98 -2.26 8.81
N PRO A 97 21.18 -2.00 9.36
CA PRO A 97 21.71 -0.64 9.46
C PRO A 97 21.72 0.08 8.13
N GLY A 98 21.31 1.35 8.14
CA GLY A 98 21.21 2.17 6.93
C GLY A 98 19.88 2.02 6.19
N SER A 99 19.04 1.08 6.59
CA SER A 99 17.71 0.92 5.99
C SER A 99 16.76 2.02 6.46
N ARG A 100 15.66 2.17 5.72
CA ARG A 100 14.55 3.03 6.13
C ARG A 100 13.25 2.30 5.84
N ILE A 101 12.33 2.38 6.79
CA ILE A 101 10.98 1.82 6.65
C ILE A 101 10.01 2.89 7.10
N ALA A 102 8.94 3.10 6.34
CA ALA A 102 7.84 3.98 6.74
C ALA A 102 6.53 3.21 6.57
N THR A 103 5.58 3.42 7.45
CA THR A 103 4.31 2.69 7.44
C THR A 103 3.15 3.66 7.25
N PHE A 104 2.25 3.29 6.35
CA PHE A 104 1.00 4.01 6.11
C PHE A 104 -0.19 3.10 6.39
N GLU A 105 -1.34 3.72 6.59
CA GLU A 105 -2.62 3.05 6.75
C GLU A 105 -3.56 3.55 5.68
N ASP A 106 -4.40 2.67 5.13
CA ASP A 106 -5.46 3.09 4.24
C ASP A 106 -6.76 3.32 5.00
N PRO A 107 -7.82 3.89 4.36
CA PRO A 107 -9.08 4.17 5.06
C PRO A 107 -9.78 2.95 5.66
N ASP A 108 -9.49 1.76 5.18
CA ASP A 108 -10.05 0.53 5.72
C ASP A 108 -9.19 -0.05 6.84
N GLY A 109 -8.10 0.63 7.21
CA GLY A 109 -7.23 0.20 8.29
C GLY A 109 -6.20 -0.83 7.88
N ASN A 110 -5.91 -0.99 6.59
CA ASN A 110 -4.85 -1.89 6.15
C ASN A 110 -3.52 -1.14 6.13
N TYR A 111 -2.43 -1.83 6.45
CA TYR A 111 -1.10 -1.24 6.45
C TYR A 111 -0.34 -1.57 5.18
N PHE A 112 0.46 -0.61 4.72
CA PHE A 112 1.47 -0.82 3.70
C PHE A 112 2.70 0.01 4.04
N GLN A 113 3.84 -0.39 3.51
CA GLN A 113 5.12 0.22 3.87
C GLN A 113 5.94 0.60 2.64
N LEU A 114 6.75 1.66 2.82
CA LEU A 114 7.88 1.92 1.95
C LEU A 114 9.11 1.37 2.66
N MET A 115 10.01 0.73 1.92
CA MET A 115 11.24 0.23 2.52
C MET A 115 12.39 0.28 1.51
N THR A 116 13.59 0.49 2.03
CA THR A 116 14.80 0.39 1.21
C THR A 116 15.00 -1.07 0.77
N PRO A 117 15.66 -1.29 -0.39
CA PRO A 117 15.97 -2.65 -0.80
C PRO A 117 16.78 -3.37 0.27
N ILE A 118 16.43 -4.64 0.51
CA ILE A 118 17.18 -5.52 1.40
C ILE A 118 18.05 -6.41 0.52
N GLU A 119 19.35 -6.35 0.76
CA GLU A 119 20.27 -7.24 0.08
C GLU A 119 20.25 -8.61 0.74
N MET A 120 20.05 -9.62 -0.06
CA MET A 120 20.04 -11.01 0.41
C MET A 120 21.03 -11.86 -0.35
#